data_63bca461ba954c812c057ee5a9d98b4c
#
_entry.id   63bca461ba954c812c057ee5a9d98b4c
#
_cell.length_a   1.000
_cell.length_b   1.000
_cell.length_c   1.000
_cell.angle_alpha   90.00
_cell.angle_beta   90.00
_cell.angle_gamma   90.00
#
_symmetry.space_group_name_H-M   'P 1'
#
loop_
_entity.id
_entity.type
_entity.pdbx_description
1 polymer ?
#
loop_
_entity_poly.entity_id
_entity_poly.type
_entity_poly.pdbx_seq_one_letter_code
_entity_poly.pdbx_strand_id
1 'polypeptide(L)'
;MKKIIITLSILLAVVIAGFALTKVETKPKYKLSKIEKTTIIETVEASGTINPVKTVSIGSQVSGIISEIYVDFNSQVTKGQLLAQIDPSLLQAQVDKARGDLNSARANYQKTKSLLVYDKKNYDRYKTLYQKHYVSRDELDLAEATYRSNLAVLNSMSALISQTGATLRNNLTNLRYTKIISPVNGVIVSRAVDVGQTVAASFQTPTLFTVAQDLTKMQIEVSVSEADIGKVKEGQNVDYTLDGYANETFKGKILQVRISPTTVSNVVTYTVIVSVDNDSGILKPGMSANVSIITNKKENILCADNAALRFTPAEITGGKKYKEQGIWLLKDNKPTRMNIKTGVTDSELTEIISDEIKDGDDVIIGDLDKKEQSSNQNKPPRMF
;
A
#
# COMPACT_ATOMS: atom_id res chain seq x y z
N MET A 1 79.47 26.98 -59.19
CA MET A 1 79.11 27.08 -57.75
C MET A 1 77.88 27.93 -57.50
N LYS A 2 77.69 29.12 -58.10
CA LYS A 2 76.48 29.97 -57.84
C LYS A 2 75.14 29.37 -58.23
N LYS A 3 75.06 28.52 -59.29
CA LYS A 3 73.80 27.86 -59.69
C LYS A 3 73.32 26.72 -58.73
N ILE A 4 74.26 26.04 -58.08
CA ILE A 4 73.99 24.99 -57.12
C ILE A 4 73.44 25.55 -55.81
N ILE A 5 73.95 26.77 -55.38
CA ILE A 5 73.46 27.43 -54.16
C ILE A 5 72.02 27.89 -54.33
N ILE A 6 71.66 28.41 -55.52
CA ILE A 6 70.29 28.89 -55.80
C ILE A 6 69.30 27.76 -55.86
N THR A 7 69.66 26.56 -56.43
CA THR A 7 68.78 25.41 -56.43
C THR A 7 68.57 24.81 -55.03
N LEU A 8 69.63 24.83 -54.19
CA LEU A 8 69.54 24.38 -52.80
C LEU A 8 68.65 25.30 -51.93
N SER A 9 68.76 26.67 -52.15
CA SER A 9 67.91 27.61 -51.43
C SER A 9 66.44 27.52 -51.84
N ILE A 10 66.11 27.21 -53.10
CA ILE A 10 64.75 27.03 -53.56
C ILE A 10 64.17 25.73 -52.97
N LEU A 11 65.00 24.64 -52.95
CA LEU A 11 64.59 23.37 -52.35
C LEU A 11 64.30 23.52 -50.85
N LEU A 12 65.15 24.25 -50.13
CA LEU A 12 64.95 24.56 -48.71
C LEU A 12 63.69 25.41 -48.46
N ALA A 13 63.39 26.41 -49.32
CA ALA A 13 62.18 27.20 -49.20
C ALA A 13 60.92 26.38 -49.46
N VAL A 14 60.93 25.42 -50.40
CA VAL A 14 59.83 24.53 -50.65
C VAL A 14 59.60 23.54 -49.51
N VAL A 15 60.67 23.04 -48.88
CA VAL A 15 60.54 22.19 -47.68
C VAL A 15 60.01 22.98 -46.47
N ILE A 16 60.45 24.21 -46.27
CA ILE A 16 59.91 25.08 -45.20
C ILE A 16 58.43 25.48 -45.46
N ALA A 17 58.07 25.74 -46.75
CA ALA A 17 56.66 26.02 -47.11
C ALA A 17 55.78 24.75 -46.97
N GLY A 18 56.34 23.56 -47.30
CA GLY A 18 55.63 22.28 -47.08
C GLY A 18 55.41 21.98 -45.60
N PHE A 19 56.39 22.32 -44.74
CA PHE A 19 56.25 22.14 -43.29
C PHE A 19 55.27 23.12 -42.63
N ALA A 20 55.11 24.34 -43.20
CA ALA A 20 54.20 25.35 -42.75
C ALA A 20 52.72 25.01 -43.15
N LEU A 21 52.49 24.13 -44.12
CA LEU A 21 51.18 23.70 -44.60
C LEU A 21 50.66 22.41 -43.93
N THR A 22 51.49 21.74 -43.11
CA THR A 22 50.97 20.68 -42.25
C THR A 22 50.14 21.35 -41.14
N LYS A 23 48.81 21.48 -41.35
CA LYS A 23 47.86 21.76 -40.29
C LYS A 23 48.09 20.69 -39.23
N VAL A 24 48.63 21.08 -38.09
CA VAL A 24 48.68 20.26 -36.88
C VAL A 24 47.21 20.07 -36.51
N GLU A 25 46.62 18.92 -36.85
CA GLU A 25 45.39 18.45 -36.23
C GLU A 25 45.66 18.34 -34.74
N THR A 26 45.36 19.37 -34.00
CA THR A 26 45.38 19.31 -32.55
C THR A 26 44.29 18.31 -32.13
N LYS A 27 44.74 17.15 -31.64
CA LYS A 27 43.82 16.16 -31.05
C LYS A 27 42.92 16.89 -30.06
N PRO A 28 41.64 16.61 -30.09
CA PRO A 28 40.73 17.27 -29.17
C PRO A 28 41.17 16.97 -27.73
N LYS A 29 41.40 18.01 -26.95
CA LYS A 29 41.88 17.93 -25.57
C LYS A 29 40.77 17.58 -24.60
N TYR A 30 39.52 17.70 -25.05
CA TYR A 30 38.31 17.58 -24.25
C TYR A 30 37.36 16.53 -24.82
N LYS A 31 36.68 15.82 -23.92
CA LYS A 31 35.52 14.98 -24.28
C LYS A 31 34.33 15.91 -24.45
N LEU A 32 33.67 15.83 -25.60
CA LEU A 32 32.52 16.65 -25.97
C LEU A 32 31.23 15.85 -25.95
N SER A 33 30.13 16.52 -25.62
CA SER A 33 28.76 16.09 -25.83
C SER A 33 28.03 17.18 -26.59
N LYS A 34 26.99 16.86 -27.33
CA LYS A 34 26.16 17.84 -28.04
C LYS A 34 24.99 18.27 -27.19
N ILE A 35 24.67 19.54 -27.27
CA ILE A 35 23.41 20.06 -26.73
C ILE A 35 22.34 19.79 -27.79
N GLU A 36 21.32 19.02 -27.42
CA GLU A 36 20.26 18.63 -28.34
C GLU A 36 18.90 18.94 -27.72
N LYS A 37 17.93 19.20 -28.60
CA LYS A 37 16.55 19.31 -28.19
C LYS A 37 15.95 17.93 -28.01
N THR A 38 15.61 17.58 -26.79
CA THR A 38 15.03 16.28 -26.44
C THR A 38 13.89 16.42 -25.44
N THR A 39 13.33 15.29 -25.07
CA THR A 39 12.29 15.20 -24.02
C THR A 39 12.96 14.76 -22.72
N ILE A 40 12.79 15.53 -21.67
CA ILE A 40 13.16 15.12 -20.30
C ILE A 40 11.90 14.69 -19.54
N ILE A 41 12.01 13.57 -18.85
CA ILE A 41 10.99 13.03 -17.95
C ILE A 41 11.60 13.01 -16.55
N GLU A 42 11.07 13.87 -15.68
CA GLU A 42 11.44 13.82 -14.26
C GLU A 42 10.61 12.74 -13.58
N THR A 43 11.26 11.79 -12.94
CA THR A 43 10.62 10.68 -12.21
C THR A 43 10.97 10.71 -10.74
N VAL A 44 10.05 10.26 -9.92
CA VAL A 44 10.28 9.89 -8.53
C VAL A 44 10.27 8.37 -8.44
N GLU A 45 11.40 7.81 -8.04
CA GLU A 45 11.56 6.37 -7.86
C GLU A 45 11.14 5.97 -6.45
N ALA A 46 10.31 4.93 -6.36
CA ALA A 46 9.82 4.41 -5.09
C ALA A 46 9.50 2.91 -5.21
N SER A 47 9.45 2.23 -4.09
CA SER A 47 9.01 0.83 -4.05
C SER A 47 7.61 0.71 -3.48
N GLY A 48 6.89 -0.32 -3.91
CA GLY A 48 5.55 -0.59 -3.43
C GLY A 48 5.20 -2.07 -3.40
N THR A 49 4.05 -2.38 -2.82
CA THR A 49 3.51 -3.73 -2.76
C THR A 49 2.17 -3.79 -3.47
N ILE A 50 1.98 -4.82 -4.28
CA ILE A 50 0.73 -5.05 -5.00
C ILE A 50 -0.28 -5.72 -4.09
N ASN A 51 -1.46 -5.11 -3.96
CA ASN A 51 -2.55 -5.60 -3.15
C ASN A 51 -3.88 -5.53 -3.93
N PRO A 52 -4.85 -6.41 -3.64
CA PRO A 52 -6.21 -6.23 -4.14
C PRO A 52 -6.82 -4.94 -3.59
N VAL A 53 -7.66 -4.27 -4.38
CA VAL A 53 -8.34 -3.03 -3.95
C VAL A 53 -9.22 -3.25 -2.72
N LYS A 54 -9.84 -4.44 -2.61
CA LYS A 54 -10.70 -4.79 -1.47
C LYS A 54 -10.36 -6.17 -0.94
N THR A 55 -9.90 -6.22 0.30
CA THR A 55 -9.71 -7.44 1.07
C THR A 55 -10.57 -7.42 2.32
N VAL A 56 -11.04 -8.59 2.75
CA VAL A 56 -11.80 -8.77 3.98
C VAL A 56 -11.12 -9.82 4.83
N SER A 57 -10.70 -9.40 6.03
CA SER A 57 -10.17 -10.32 7.04
C SER A 57 -11.33 -10.94 7.82
N ILE A 58 -11.39 -12.27 7.85
CA ILE A 58 -12.40 -13.06 8.54
C ILE A 58 -11.76 -13.68 9.77
N GLY A 59 -12.32 -13.36 10.93
CA GLY A 59 -11.87 -13.89 12.22
C GLY A 59 -12.98 -14.62 12.95
N SER A 60 -12.68 -15.10 14.17
CA SER A 60 -13.65 -15.72 15.06
C SER A 60 -14.14 -14.77 16.13
N GLN A 61 -15.43 -14.85 16.47
CA GLN A 61 -16.05 -14.14 17.59
C GLN A 61 -16.17 -15.00 18.86
N VAL A 62 -15.87 -16.30 18.74
CA VAL A 62 -15.88 -17.26 19.87
C VAL A 62 -14.57 -18.02 19.91
N SER A 63 -14.17 -18.40 21.12
CA SER A 63 -12.98 -19.23 21.34
C SER A 63 -13.34 -20.71 21.25
N GLY A 64 -12.42 -21.52 20.72
CA GLY A 64 -12.59 -22.96 20.61
C GLY A 64 -11.55 -23.59 19.70
N ILE A 65 -11.67 -24.90 19.46
CA ILE A 65 -10.79 -25.67 18.58
C ILE A 65 -11.44 -25.73 17.19
N ILE A 66 -10.64 -25.52 16.13
CA ILE A 66 -11.09 -25.72 14.75
C ILE A 66 -11.30 -27.22 14.51
N SER A 67 -12.55 -27.63 14.31
CA SER A 67 -12.88 -29.02 14.02
C SER A 67 -12.71 -29.38 12.55
N GLU A 68 -13.10 -28.49 11.65
CA GLU A 68 -13.06 -28.73 10.21
C GLU A 68 -12.79 -27.43 9.43
N ILE A 69 -12.12 -27.57 8.28
CA ILE A 69 -11.87 -26.50 7.32
C ILE A 69 -12.36 -26.99 5.95
N TYR A 70 -13.20 -26.20 5.27
CA TYR A 70 -13.87 -26.58 4.02
C TYR A 70 -13.27 -25.91 2.78
N VAL A 71 -12.34 -24.97 2.97
CA VAL A 71 -11.70 -24.19 1.90
C VAL A 71 -10.19 -24.14 2.09
N ASP A 72 -9.47 -23.96 1.00
CA ASP A 72 -8.01 -23.82 1.03
C ASP A 72 -7.58 -22.56 0.28
N PHE A 73 -6.26 -22.31 0.20
CA PHE A 73 -5.69 -21.23 -0.59
C PHE A 73 -6.23 -21.24 -2.02
N ASN A 74 -6.45 -20.08 -2.59
CA ASN A 74 -6.98 -19.86 -3.95
C ASN A 74 -8.40 -20.39 -4.20
N SER A 75 -9.09 -20.91 -3.18
CA SER A 75 -10.49 -21.34 -3.32
C SER A 75 -11.39 -20.15 -3.60
N GLN A 76 -12.25 -20.28 -4.59
CA GLN A 76 -13.33 -19.33 -4.83
C GLN A 76 -14.43 -19.55 -3.79
N VAL A 77 -14.91 -18.49 -3.19
CA VAL A 77 -15.94 -18.52 -2.15
C VAL A 77 -17.07 -17.55 -2.46
N THR A 78 -18.27 -17.93 -2.06
CA THR A 78 -19.45 -17.10 -2.17
C THR A 78 -19.88 -16.56 -0.81
N LYS A 79 -20.59 -15.44 -0.82
CA LYS A 79 -21.16 -14.87 0.41
C LYS A 79 -22.07 -15.87 1.12
N GLY A 80 -21.82 -16.09 2.42
CA GLY A 80 -22.56 -17.05 3.24
C GLY A 80 -22.00 -18.48 3.20
N GLN A 81 -20.99 -18.76 2.38
CA GLN A 81 -20.34 -20.08 2.33
C GLN A 81 -19.58 -20.36 3.62
N LEU A 82 -19.70 -21.58 4.12
CA LEU A 82 -18.98 -22.07 5.30
C LEU A 82 -17.50 -22.29 4.92
N LEU A 83 -16.60 -21.66 5.68
CA LEU A 83 -15.16 -21.74 5.49
C LEU A 83 -14.50 -22.70 6.49
N ALA A 84 -14.92 -22.60 7.74
CA ALA A 84 -14.42 -23.46 8.81
C ALA A 84 -15.47 -23.61 9.91
N GLN A 85 -15.33 -24.66 10.71
CA GLN A 85 -16.17 -24.95 11.86
C GLN A 85 -15.31 -25.02 13.12
N ILE A 86 -15.71 -24.26 14.14
CA ILE A 86 -15.21 -24.42 15.50
C ILE A 86 -16.03 -25.51 16.18
N ASP A 87 -15.42 -26.35 17.04
CA ASP A 87 -16.14 -27.39 17.76
C ASP A 87 -17.35 -26.80 18.53
N PRO A 88 -18.56 -27.16 18.15
CA PRO A 88 -19.78 -26.60 18.72
C PRO A 88 -20.21 -27.27 20.02
N SER A 89 -19.57 -28.36 20.46
CA SER A 89 -20.05 -29.27 21.50
C SER A 89 -20.37 -28.56 22.81
N LEU A 90 -19.45 -27.70 23.28
CA LEU A 90 -19.66 -26.94 24.51
C LEU A 90 -20.80 -25.92 24.39
N LEU A 91 -20.83 -25.18 23.29
CA LEU A 91 -21.85 -24.15 23.03
C LEU A 91 -23.22 -24.76 22.76
N GLN A 92 -23.26 -25.96 22.14
CA GLN A 92 -24.48 -26.73 21.94
C GLN A 92 -25.06 -27.16 23.30
N ALA A 93 -24.22 -27.68 24.22
CA ALA A 93 -24.67 -28.04 25.57
C ALA A 93 -25.23 -26.84 26.35
N GLN A 94 -24.63 -25.62 26.17
CA GLN A 94 -25.17 -24.40 26.75
C GLN A 94 -26.53 -24.01 26.18
N VAL A 95 -26.75 -24.19 24.88
CA VAL A 95 -28.03 -23.97 24.21
C VAL A 95 -29.08 -24.95 24.76
N ASP A 96 -28.74 -26.24 24.92
CA ASP A 96 -29.67 -27.24 25.38
C ASP A 96 -30.06 -27.02 26.84
N LYS A 97 -29.11 -26.60 27.70
CA LYS A 97 -29.38 -26.14 29.06
C LYS A 97 -30.36 -24.97 29.07
N ALA A 98 -30.04 -23.88 28.33
CA ALA A 98 -30.89 -22.69 28.28
C ALA A 98 -32.30 -22.99 27.73
N ARG A 99 -32.41 -23.93 26.80
CA ARG A 99 -33.71 -24.42 26.30
C ARG A 99 -34.51 -25.15 27.38
N GLY A 100 -33.83 -25.98 28.20
CA GLY A 100 -34.43 -26.64 29.38
C GLY A 100 -34.92 -25.60 30.40
N ASP A 101 -34.14 -24.57 30.72
CA ASP A 101 -34.47 -23.50 31.66
C ASP A 101 -35.71 -22.74 31.16
N LEU A 102 -35.79 -22.38 29.87
CA LEU A 102 -36.95 -21.72 29.28
C LEU A 102 -38.21 -22.59 29.33
N ASN A 103 -38.07 -23.88 29.05
CA ASN A 103 -39.20 -24.80 29.12
C ASN A 103 -39.71 -24.96 30.54
N SER A 104 -38.82 -24.99 31.54
CA SER A 104 -39.18 -24.99 32.98
C SER A 104 -39.90 -23.69 33.38
N ALA A 105 -39.42 -22.55 32.96
CA ALA A 105 -40.09 -21.27 33.20
C ALA A 105 -41.47 -21.20 32.58
N ARG A 106 -41.66 -21.71 31.36
CA ARG A 106 -42.97 -21.83 30.69
C ARG A 106 -43.94 -22.75 31.43
N ALA A 107 -43.46 -23.91 31.91
CA ALA A 107 -44.27 -24.84 32.68
C ALA A 107 -44.73 -24.19 34.00
N ASN A 108 -43.84 -23.48 34.71
CA ASN A 108 -44.19 -22.77 35.94
C ASN A 108 -45.21 -21.64 35.70
N TYR A 109 -45.03 -20.88 34.62
CA TYR A 109 -46.03 -19.88 34.21
C TYR A 109 -47.41 -20.52 33.96
N GLN A 110 -47.45 -21.64 33.23
CA GLN A 110 -48.70 -22.31 32.94
C GLN A 110 -49.38 -22.87 34.19
N LYS A 111 -48.59 -23.41 35.15
CA LYS A 111 -49.07 -23.84 36.47
C LYS A 111 -49.72 -22.68 37.24
N THR A 112 -48.98 -21.54 37.33
CA THR A 112 -49.47 -20.31 38.02
C THR A 112 -50.68 -19.72 37.33
N LYS A 113 -50.72 -19.73 36.00
CA LYS A 113 -51.90 -19.30 35.23
C LYS A 113 -53.14 -20.13 35.51
N SER A 114 -52.99 -21.46 35.63
CA SER A 114 -54.12 -22.32 35.99
C SER A 114 -54.64 -22.06 37.42
N LEU A 115 -53.73 -21.82 38.37
CA LEU A 115 -54.07 -21.42 39.74
C LEU A 115 -54.83 -20.07 39.76
N LEU A 116 -54.33 -19.08 39.03
CA LEU A 116 -54.95 -17.75 38.94
C LEU A 116 -56.36 -17.82 38.39
N VAL A 117 -56.64 -18.69 37.45
CA VAL A 117 -58.02 -18.92 36.92
C VAL A 117 -58.96 -19.42 38.05
N TYR A 118 -58.46 -20.29 38.91
CA TYR A 118 -59.21 -20.73 40.08
C TYR A 118 -59.46 -19.59 41.05
N ASP A 119 -58.37 -18.84 41.41
CA ASP A 119 -58.48 -17.72 42.39
C ASP A 119 -59.43 -16.62 41.89
N LYS A 120 -59.37 -16.33 40.59
CA LYS A 120 -60.30 -15.39 39.97
C LYS A 120 -61.76 -15.84 40.12
N LYS A 121 -62.06 -17.09 39.80
CA LYS A 121 -63.40 -17.66 39.94
C LYS A 121 -63.86 -17.65 41.41
N ASN A 122 -62.95 -17.85 42.33
CA ASN A 122 -63.19 -17.82 43.76
C ASN A 122 -63.50 -16.37 44.21
N TYR A 123 -62.71 -15.42 43.85
CA TYR A 123 -62.92 -13.98 44.11
C TYR A 123 -64.30 -13.50 43.54
N ASP A 124 -64.61 -13.84 42.30
CA ASP A 124 -65.85 -13.48 41.63
C ASP A 124 -67.08 -14.11 42.38
N ARG A 125 -66.94 -15.31 42.92
CA ARG A 125 -67.93 -16.01 43.69
C ARG A 125 -68.19 -15.29 45.05
N TYR A 126 -67.08 -15.01 45.79
CA TYR A 126 -67.19 -14.28 47.07
C TYR A 126 -67.74 -12.86 46.91
N LYS A 127 -67.40 -12.19 45.82
CA LYS A 127 -67.98 -10.92 45.46
C LYS A 127 -69.49 -10.97 45.30
N THR A 128 -70.02 -12.00 44.62
CA THR A 128 -71.46 -12.24 44.44
C THR A 128 -72.14 -12.57 45.74
N LEU A 129 -71.55 -13.42 46.58
CA LEU A 129 -72.05 -13.82 47.88
C LEU A 129 -72.07 -12.65 48.86
N TYR A 130 -71.09 -11.80 48.87
CA TYR A 130 -71.03 -10.57 49.70
C TYR A 130 -72.13 -9.60 49.32
N GLN A 131 -72.43 -9.41 48.05
CA GLN A 131 -73.56 -8.57 47.59
C GLN A 131 -74.93 -9.08 48.09
N LYS A 132 -74.98 -10.42 48.36
CA LYS A 132 -76.20 -11.02 48.96
C LYS A 132 -76.12 -11.22 50.47
N HIS A 133 -75.10 -10.62 51.15
CA HIS A 133 -74.87 -10.70 52.59
C HIS A 133 -74.68 -12.10 53.18
N TYR A 134 -74.15 -13.09 52.31
CA TYR A 134 -73.88 -14.44 52.74
C TYR A 134 -72.48 -14.68 53.28
N VAL A 135 -71.56 -13.75 53.12
CA VAL A 135 -70.16 -13.81 53.56
C VAL A 135 -69.74 -12.48 54.18
N SER A 136 -68.71 -12.53 55.05
CA SER A 136 -68.10 -11.36 55.67
C SER A 136 -67.28 -10.51 54.72
N ARG A 137 -66.99 -9.25 55.08
CA ARG A 137 -66.08 -8.40 54.32
C ARG A 137 -64.66 -8.97 54.31
N ASP A 138 -64.20 -9.53 55.42
CA ASP A 138 -62.86 -10.10 55.57
C ASP A 138 -62.65 -11.27 54.58
N GLU A 139 -63.66 -12.13 54.40
CA GLU A 139 -63.62 -13.24 53.45
C GLU A 139 -63.48 -12.79 51.99
N LEU A 140 -64.18 -11.72 51.63
CA LEU A 140 -64.09 -11.10 50.32
C LEU A 140 -62.67 -10.49 50.10
N ASP A 141 -62.23 -9.70 51.11
CA ASP A 141 -60.93 -9.03 51.05
C ASP A 141 -59.75 -10.05 50.97
N LEU A 142 -59.86 -11.16 51.69
CA LEU A 142 -58.90 -12.27 51.60
C LEU A 142 -58.89 -12.92 50.20
N ALA A 143 -60.08 -13.17 49.59
CA ALA A 143 -60.17 -13.73 48.25
C ALA A 143 -59.58 -12.78 47.20
N GLU A 144 -59.83 -11.44 47.35
CA GLU A 144 -59.27 -10.42 46.49
C GLU A 144 -57.74 -10.34 46.65
N ALA A 145 -57.23 -10.33 47.88
CA ALA A 145 -55.78 -10.30 48.13
C ALA A 145 -55.06 -11.48 47.54
N THR A 146 -55.66 -12.72 47.65
CA THR A 146 -55.15 -13.94 47.08
C THR A 146 -55.05 -13.84 45.53
N TYR A 147 -56.16 -13.38 44.90
CA TYR A 147 -56.19 -13.19 43.45
C TYR A 147 -55.15 -12.19 42.99
N ARG A 148 -55.07 -11.03 43.65
CA ARG A 148 -54.06 -10.00 43.29
C ARG A 148 -52.63 -10.45 43.50
N SER A 149 -52.34 -11.20 44.58
CA SER A 149 -51.03 -11.78 44.86
C SER A 149 -50.63 -12.74 43.75
N ASN A 150 -51.50 -13.70 43.37
CA ASN A 150 -51.20 -14.65 42.31
C ASN A 150 -51.11 -14.03 40.92
N LEU A 151 -51.84 -12.92 40.67
CA LEU A 151 -51.65 -12.11 39.47
C LEU A 151 -50.25 -11.49 39.40
N ALA A 152 -49.73 -10.96 40.53
CA ALA A 152 -48.40 -10.44 40.60
C ALA A 152 -47.34 -11.52 40.39
N VAL A 153 -47.54 -12.72 40.95
CA VAL A 153 -46.70 -13.92 40.70
C VAL A 153 -46.70 -14.31 39.23
N LEU A 154 -47.88 -14.32 38.54
CA LEU A 154 -47.94 -14.57 37.12
C LEU A 154 -47.13 -13.60 36.28
N ASN A 155 -47.22 -12.31 36.63
CA ASN A 155 -46.42 -11.28 35.95
C ASN A 155 -44.91 -11.51 36.15
N SER A 156 -44.49 -11.92 37.35
CA SER A 156 -43.07 -12.23 37.63
C SER A 156 -42.62 -13.47 36.82
N MET A 157 -43.47 -14.52 36.67
CA MET A 157 -43.17 -15.68 35.81
C MET A 157 -43.09 -15.28 34.34
N SER A 158 -43.89 -14.35 33.86
CA SER A 158 -43.79 -13.81 32.51
C SER A 158 -42.47 -13.09 32.30
N ALA A 159 -41.98 -12.33 33.26
CA ALA A 159 -40.66 -11.68 33.22
C ALA A 159 -39.54 -12.72 33.19
N LEU A 160 -39.66 -13.83 33.95
CA LEU A 160 -38.71 -14.93 33.97
C LEU A 160 -38.63 -15.64 32.59
N ILE A 161 -39.77 -15.85 31.89
CA ILE A 161 -39.78 -16.36 30.50
C ILE A 161 -39.00 -15.44 29.58
N SER A 162 -39.17 -14.12 29.71
CA SER A 162 -38.46 -13.14 28.89
C SER A 162 -36.95 -13.21 29.14
N GLN A 163 -36.54 -13.32 30.39
CA GLN A 163 -35.15 -13.44 30.81
C GLN A 163 -34.50 -14.72 30.28
N THR A 164 -35.10 -15.87 30.53
CA THR A 164 -34.57 -17.18 30.06
C THR A 164 -34.59 -17.27 28.53
N GLY A 165 -35.59 -16.67 27.89
CA GLY A 165 -35.67 -16.55 26.43
C GLY A 165 -34.53 -15.68 25.86
N ALA A 166 -34.14 -14.62 26.55
CA ALA A 166 -32.98 -13.79 26.16
C ALA A 166 -31.67 -14.57 26.31
N THR A 167 -31.50 -15.33 27.39
CA THR A 167 -30.33 -16.22 27.60
C THR A 167 -30.22 -17.28 26.47
N LEU A 168 -31.34 -17.91 26.11
CA LEU A 168 -31.34 -18.86 25.00
C LEU A 168 -30.93 -18.22 23.67
N ARG A 169 -31.45 -17.02 23.36
CA ARG A 169 -31.04 -16.29 22.14
C ARG A 169 -29.55 -15.96 22.11
N ASN A 170 -28.98 -15.57 23.24
CA ASN A 170 -27.55 -15.31 23.40
C ASN A 170 -26.73 -16.57 23.07
N ASN A 171 -27.06 -17.70 23.68
CA ASN A 171 -26.34 -18.96 23.46
C ASN A 171 -26.49 -19.45 22.02
N LEU A 172 -27.66 -19.29 21.38
CA LEU A 172 -27.89 -19.59 19.97
C LEU A 172 -27.02 -18.71 19.06
N THR A 173 -26.81 -17.44 19.41
CA THR A 173 -25.94 -16.54 18.66
C THR A 173 -24.47 -16.98 18.78
N ASN A 174 -24.01 -17.33 19.98
CA ASN A 174 -22.66 -17.86 20.19
C ASN A 174 -22.45 -19.19 19.43
N LEU A 175 -23.43 -20.08 19.43
CA LEU A 175 -23.40 -21.30 18.64
C LEU A 175 -23.32 -21.02 17.14
N ARG A 176 -24.03 -20.00 16.64
CA ARG A 176 -23.93 -19.59 15.23
C ARG A 176 -22.52 -19.09 14.88
N TYR A 177 -21.84 -18.41 15.81
CA TYR A 177 -20.48 -17.91 15.61
C TYR A 177 -19.42 -19.01 15.55
N THR A 178 -19.75 -20.28 15.88
CA THR A 178 -18.85 -21.42 15.61
C THR A 178 -18.70 -21.69 14.12
N LYS A 179 -19.67 -21.26 13.31
CA LYS A 179 -19.63 -21.37 11.85
C LYS A 179 -18.96 -20.13 11.28
N ILE A 180 -17.74 -20.30 10.81
CA ILE A 180 -16.99 -19.23 10.15
C ILE A 180 -17.42 -19.19 8.68
N ILE A 181 -18.10 -18.12 8.30
CA ILE A 181 -18.68 -17.94 6.95
C ILE A 181 -18.07 -16.75 6.24
N SER A 182 -18.00 -16.79 4.91
CA SER A 182 -17.57 -15.64 4.12
C SER A 182 -18.64 -14.56 4.08
N PRO A 183 -18.32 -13.29 4.44
CA PRO A 183 -19.26 -12.18 4.31
C PRO A 183 -19.38 -11.64 2.88
N VAL A 184 -18.47 -12.06 1.97
CA VAL A 184 -18.34 -11.55 0.60
C VAL A 184 -18.09 -12.70 -0.40
N ASN A 185 -18.29 -12.41 -1.68
CA ASN A 185 -17.79 -13.26 -2.76
C ASN A 185 -16.32 -12.92 -3.01
N GLY A 186 -15.50 -13.89 -3.40
CA GLY A 186 -14.08 -13.62 -3.72
C GLY A 186 -13.23 -14.88 -3.71
N VAL A 187 -11.94 -14.69 -3.53
CA VAL A 187 -10.93 -15.76 -3.50
C VAL A 187 -10.17 -15.71 -2.18
N ILE A 188 -9.91 -16.86 -1.57
CA ILE A 188 -9.07 -16.98 -0.37
C ILE A 188 -7.62 -16.63 -0.74
N VAL A 189 -7.10 -15.54 -0.19
CA VAL A 189 -5.70 -15.12 -0.39
C VAL A 189 -4.79 -15.75 0.68
N SER A 190 -5.28 -15.81 1.93
CA SER A 190 -4.51 -16.41 3.01
C SER A 190 -5.41 -17.20 3.97
N ARG A 191 -4.84 -18.27 4.53
CA ARG A 191 -5.39 -19.10 5.58
C ARG A 191 -4.37 -19.16 6.71
N ALA A 192 -4.73 -18.60 7.86
CA ALA A 192 -3.84 -18.50 9.03
C ALA A 192 -4.26 -19.46 10.16
N VAL A 193 -4.95 -20.56 9.82
CA VAL A 193 -5.51 -21.51 10.79
C VAL A 193 -5.48 -22.93 10.24
N ASP A 194 -5.25 -23.92 11.12
CA ASP A 194 -5.27 -25.35 10.80
C ASP A 194 -6.29 -26.11 11.64
N VAL A 195 -6.68 -27.32 11.15
CA VAL A 195 -7.55 -28.23 11.89
C VAL A 195 -6.86 -28.67 13.19
N GLY A 196 -7.59 -28.65 14.29
CA GLY A 196 -7.06 -28.93 15.62
C GLY A 196 -6.44 -27.73 16.33
N GLN A 197 -6.26 -26.59 15.65
CA GLN A 197 -5.73 -25.37 16.25
C GLN A 197 -6.78 -24.73 17.16
N THR A 198 -6.33 -24.27 18.35
CA THR A 198 -7.16 -23.48 19.27
C THR A 198 -7.12 -22.00 18.90
N VAL A 199 -8.29 -21.40 18.72
CA VAL A 199 -8.46 -19.96 18.52
C VAL A 199 -9.03 -19.31 19.79
N ALA A 200 -8.44 -18.17 20.19
CA ALA A 200 -8.87 -17.40 21.35
C ALA A 200 -9.31 -16.02 20.91
N ALA A 201 -10.60 -15.69 21.08
CA ALA A 201 -11.20 -14.42 20.69
C ALA A 201 -11.31 -13.42 21.85
N SER A 202 -10.75 -13.73 23.04
CA SER A 202 -11.00 -12.97 24.28
C SER A 202 -10.28 -11.62 24.36
N PHE A 203 -9.10 -11.47 23.72
CA PHE A 203 -8.30 -10.24 23.79
C PHE A 203 -8.14 -9.57 22.44
N GLN A 204 -7.96 -10.35 21.39
CA GLN A 204 -7.82 -9.86 20.01
C GLN A 204 -8.44 -10.88 19.07
N THR A 205 -9.26 -10.42 18.14
CA THR A 205 -9.86 -11.30 17.14
C THR A 205 -8.76 -11.76 16.16
N PRO A 206 -8.34 -13.03 16.17
CA PRO A 206 -7.36 -13.52 15.23
C PRO A 206 -7.96 -13.56 13.82
N THR A 207 -7.20 -13.12 12.82
CA THR A 207 -7.57 -13.32 11.41
C THR A 207 -7.35 -14.79 11.07
N LEU A 208 -8.40 -15.47 10.60
CA LEU A 208 -8.36 -16.87 10.18
C LEU A 208 -8.21 -16.99 8.65
N PHE A 209 -8.92 -16.16 7.91
CA PHE A 209 -8.89 -16.11 6.46
C PHE A 209 -8.84 -14.66 5.97
N THR A 210 -8.17 -14.44 4.84
CA THR A 210 -8.25 -13.19 4.09
C THR A 210 -8.86 -13.48 2.73
N VAL A 211 -9.94 -12.79 2.38
CA VAL A 211 -10.65 -12.93 1.10
C VAL A 211 -10.44 -11.66 0.29
N ALA A 212 -9.95 -11.79 -0.94
CA ALA A 212 -9.96 -10.74 -1.94
C ALA A 212 -11.26 -10.80 -2.74
N GLN A 213 -11.98 -9.68 -2.85
CA GLN A 213 -13.24 -9.65 -3.58
C GLN A 213 -13.05 -9.76 -5.09
N ASP A 214 -12.02 -9.11 -5.61
CA ASP A 214 -11.72 -9.05 -7.04
C ASP A 214 -10.20 -8.99 -7.21
N LEU A 215 -9.64 -9.92 -7.96
CA LEU A 215 -8.22 -9.97 -8.30
C LEU A 215 -7.91 -9.36 -9.68
N THR A 216 -8.93 -8.94 -10.45
CA THR A 216 -8.73 -8.25 -11.72
C THR A 216 -8.36 -6.78 -11.51
N LYS A 217 -8.79 -6.19 -10.38
CA LYS A 217 -8.48 -4.82 -9.99
C LYS A 217 -7.53 -4.82 -8.81
N MET A 218 -6.30 -4.42 -9.09
CA MET A 218 -5.24 -4.37 -8.11
C MET A 218 -4.81 -2.93 -7.86
N GLN A 219 -4.08 -2.72 -6.80
CA GLN A 219 -3.43 -1.44 -6.48
C GLN A 219 -2.01 -1.70 -6.00
N ILE A 220 -1.12 -0.77 -6.29
CA ILE A 220 0.21 -0.74 -5.69
C ILE A 220 0.16 0.28 -4.55
N GLU A 221 0.50 -0.15 -3.35
CA GLU A 221 0.74 0.73 -2.21
C GLU A 221 2.21 1.13 -2.22
N VAL A 222 2.49 2.31 -2.77
CA VAL A 222 3.84 2.83 -3.00
C VAL A 222 4.26 3.68 -1.81
N SER A 223 5.46 3.43 -1.28
CA SER A 223 6.06 4.20 -0.19
C SER A 223 6.97 5.28 -0.75
N VAL A 224 6.49 6.52 -0.81
CA VAL A 224 7.24 7.68 -1.31
C VAL A 224 7.86 8.44 -0.15
N SER A 225 9.11 8.89 -0.31
CA SER A 225 9.84 9.64 0.73
C SER A 225 9.21 11.02 0.98
N GLU A 226 9.38 11.56 2.20
CA GLU A 226 8.96 12.94 2.54
C GLU A 226 9.62 13.97 1.63
N ALA A 227 10.85 13.73 1.16
CA ALA A 227 11.57 14.66 0.29
C ALA A 227 10.91 14.79 -1.09
N ASP A 228 10.23 13.75 -1.59
CA ASP A 228 9.73 13.67 -2.95
C ASP A 228 8.21 13.83 -3.04
N ILE A 229 7.48 13.63 -1.92
CA ILE A 229 6.00 13.64 -1.92
C ILE A 229 5.42 14.97 -2.41
N GLY A 230 6.14 16.08 -2.23
CA GLY A 230 5.71 17.39 -2.70
C GLY A 230 5.55 17.52 -4.22
N LYS A 231 6.21 16.61 -4.99
CA LYS A 231 6.13 16.55 -6.45
C LYS A 231 5.04 15.59 -6.94
N VAL A 232 4.54 14.72 -6.08
CA VAL A 232 3.58 13.65 -6.43
C VAL A 232 2.15 14.16 -6.28
N LYS A 233 1.33 13.96 -7.33
CA LYS A 233 -0.07 14.39 -7.38
C LYS A 233 -0.97 13.30 -7.95
N GLU A 234 -2.23 13.32 -7.54
CA GLU A 234 -3.26 12.46 -8.11
C GLU A 234 -3.38 12.66 -9.62
N GLY A 235 -3.61 11.56 -10.33
CA GLY A 235 -3.77 11.55 -11.77
C GLY A 235 -2.48 11.47 -12.59
N GLN A 236 -1.30 11.51 -11.97
CA GLN A 236 -0.03 11.31 -12.68
C GLN A 236 0.10 9.87 -13.19
N ASN A 237 0.78 9.72 -14.32
CA ASN A 237 1.10 8.42 -14.89
C ASN A 237 2.31 7.82 -14.15
N VAL A 238 2.28 6.50 -14.09
CA VAL A 238 3.29 5.71 -13.38
C VAL A 238 3.71 4.56 -14.26
N ASP A 239 5.00 4.40 -14.45
CA ASP A 239 5.58 3.19 -15.01
C ASP A 239 6.10 2.32 -13.86
N TYR A 240 5.85 1.01 -13.90
CA TYR A 240 6.35 0.11 -12.87
C TYR A 240 6.86 -1.20 -13.44
N THR A 241 7.83 -1.76 -12.76
CA THR A 241 8.40 -3.07 -13.04
C THR A 241 8.22 -3.99 -11.83
N LEU A 242 8.16 -5.28 -12.08
CA LEU A 242 8.03 -6.31 -11.06
C LEU A 242 9.33 -7.09 -10.98
N ASP A 243 9.77 -7.45 -9.79
CA ASP A 243 11.01 -8.23 -9.63
C ASP A 243 10.94 -9.58 -10.36
N GLY A 244 9.74 -10.18 -10.44
CA GLY A 244 9.53 -11.43 -11.21
C GLY A 244 9.42 -11.25 -12.71
N TYR A 245 9.28 -10.02 -13.23
CA TYR A 245 9.09 -9.67 -14.66
C TYR A 245 9.93 -8.44 -15.01
N ALA A 246 11.23 -8.48 -14.70
CA ALA A 246 12.14 -7.33 -14.80
C ALA A 246 12.29 -6.73 -16.22
N ASN A 247 11.96 -7.49 -17.27
CA ASN A 247 12.03 -7.03 -18.65
C ASN A 247 10.72 -6.42 -19.18
N GLU A 248 9.67 -6.40 -18.36
CA GLU A 248 8.37 -5.87 -18.74
C GLU A 248 8.07 -4.61 -17.92
N THR A 249 7.70 -3.54 -18.62
CA THR A 249 7.24 -2.29 -17.99
C THR A 249 5.73 -2.20 -18.11
N PHE A 250 5.10 -2.08 -16.98
CA PHE A 250 3.66 -1.92 -16.85
C PHE A 250 3.31 -0.45 -16.59
N LYS A 251 2.07 -0.09 -16.87
CA LYS A 251 1.58 1.27 -16.68
C LYS A 251 0.48 1.31 -15.64
N GLY A 252 0.51 2.35 -14.83
CA GLY A 252 -0.49 2.62 -13.82
C GLY A 252 -0.81 4.11 -13.74
N LYS A 253 -1.74 4.45 -12.85
CA LYS A 253 -2.12 5.84 -12.58
C LYS A 253 -2.32 6.06 -11.09
N ILE A 254 -1.84 7.19 -10.58
CA ILE A 254 -2.06 7.57 -9.19
C ILE A 254 -3.53 7.86 -8.96
N LEU A 255 -4.17 7.09 -8.08
CA LEU A 255 -5.54 7.32 -7.64
C LEU A 255 -5.61 8.27 -6.45
N GLN A 256 -4.69 8.11 -5.50
CA GLN A 256 -4.75 8.83 -4.23
C GLN A 256 -3.36 8.96 -3.62
N VAL A 257 -3.11 10.09 -2.99
CA VAL A 257 -1.97 10.31 -2.10
C VAL A 257 -2.50 10.38 -0.67
N ARG A 258 -2.11 9.43 0.20
CA ARG A 258 -2.55 9.41 1.60
C ARG A 258 -1.89 10.54 2.38
N ILE A 259 -2.68 11.31 3.13
CA ILE A 259 -2.20 12.46 3.91
C ILE A 259 -1.44 12.01 5.17
N SER A 260 -1.82 10.87 5.76
CA SER A 260 -1.17 10.35 6.96
C SER A 260 0.15 9.67 6.61
N PRO A 261 1.29 10.10 7.18
CA PRO A 261 2.56 9.45 6.96
C PRO A 261 2.63 8.11 7.72
N THR A 262 3.50 7.24 7.25
CA THR A 262 3.90 6.00 7.92
C THR A 262 5.38 6.14 8.30
N THR A 263 5.70 5.90 9.57
CA THR A 263 7.10 5.94 10.03
C THR A 263 7.57 4.52 10.32
N VAL A 264 8.58 4.07 9.57
CA VAL A 264 9.21 2.78 9.76
C VAL A 264 10.71 3.02 9.97
N SER A 265 11.26 2.53 11.08
CA SER A 265 12.69 2.67 11.40
C SER A 265 13.19 4.13 11.31
N ASN A 266 12.42 5.08 11.81
CA ASN A 266 12.67 6.53 11.76
C ASN A 266 12.69 7.16 10.35
N VAL A 267 12.24 6.45 9.33
CA VAL A 267 12.06 6.99 7.98
C VAL A 267 10.58 7.33 7.79
N VAL A 268 10.30 8.58 7.46
CA VAL A 268 8.95 9.07 7.18
C VAL A 268 8.64 8.87 5.70
N THR A 269 7.60 8.12 5.41
CA THR A 269 7.10 7.88 4.06
C THR A 269 5.61 8.16 3.96
N TYR A 270 5.16 8.50 2.77
CA TYR A 270 3.74 8.68 2.44
C TYR A 270 3.29 7.57 1.50
N THR A 271 2.14 7.00 1.77
CA THR A 271 1.59 5.95 0.91
C THR A 271 0.85 6.57 -0.27
N VAL A 272 1.27 6.22 -1.46
CA VAL A 272 0.63 6.59 -2.73
C VAL A 272 -0.04 5.36 -3.32
N ILE A 273 -1.31 5.48 -3.67
CA ILE A 273 -2.09 4.39 -4.26
C ILE A 273 -2.07 4.53 -5.78
N VAL A 274 -1.53 3.53 -6.45
CA VAL A 274 -1.50 3.43 -7.90
C VAL A 274 -2.48 2.35 -8.33
N SER A 275 -3.40 2.69 -9.23
CA SER A 275 -4.33 1.73 -9.85
C SER A 275 -3.60 0.93 -10.93
N VAL A 276 -3.80 -0.37 -10.91
CA VAL A 276 -3.27 -1.29 -11.91
C VAL A 276 -4.33 -2.33 -12.28
N ASP A 277 -4.45 -2.62 -13.56
CA ASP A 277 -5.35 -3.65 -14.07
C ASP A 277 -4.62 -5.00 -14.15
N ASN A 278 -5.31 -6.08 -13.80
CA ASN A 278 -4.76 -7.44 -13.77
C ASN A 278 -5.63 -8.41 -14.57
N ASP A 279 -6.01 -8.02 -15.78
CA ASP A 279 -6.84 -8.87 -16.65
C ASP A 279 -6.15 -10.18 -17.03
N SER A 280 -4.83 -10.17 -17.12
CA SER A 280 -4.01 -11.36 -17.41
C SER A 280 -3.81 -12.28 -16.22
N GLY A 281 -4.15 -11.86 -14.97
CA GLY A 281 -3.93 -12.64 -13.75
C GLY A 281 -2.45 -12.84 -13.36
N ILE A 282 -1.54 -12.08 -13.95
CA ILE A 282 -0.10 -12.14 -13.67
C ILE A 282 0.22 -11.56 -12.30
N LEU A 283 -0.45 -10.47 -11.92
CA LEU A 283 -0.22 -9.79 -10.65
C LEU A 283 -0.80 -10.63 -9.51
N LYS A 284 0.04 -10.93 -8.52
CA LYS A 284 -0.38 -11.63 -7.30
C LYS A 284 -0.26 -10.73 -6.09
N PRO A 285 -1.19 -10.83 -5.12
CA PRO A 285 -1.08 -10.12 -3.85
C PRO A 285 0.26 -10.36 -3.17
N GLY A 286 0.89 -9.30 -2.67
CA GLY A 286 2.17 -9.35 -1.98
C GLY A 286 3.40 -9.22 -2.88
N MET A 287 3.26 -9.12 -4.22
CA MET A 287 4.39 -8.85 -5.11
C MET A 287 4.96 -7.47 -4.88
N SER A 288 6.30 -7.36 -4.92
CA SER A 288 7.01 -6.09 -4.90
C SER A 288 7.06 -5.48 -6.30
N ALA A 289 6.91 -4.17 -6.35
CA ALA A 289 7.01 -3.38 -7.58
C ALA A 289 7.97 -2.21 -7.38
N ASN A 290 8.83 -1.98 -8.37
CA ASN A 290 9.64 -0.78 -8.48
C ASN A 290 8.88 0.22 -9.34
N VAL A 291 8.62 1.38 -8.82
CA VAL A 291 7.64 2.34 -9.35
C VAL A 291 8.32 3.65 -9.69
N SER A 292 8.20 4.08 -10.94
CA SER A 292 8.69 5.35 -11.46
C SER A 292 7.51 6.30 -11.72
N ILE A 293 7.29 7.23 -10.81
CA ILE A 293 6.22 8.22 -10.91
C ILE A 293 6.66 9.37 -11.80
N ILE A 294 5.94 9.62 -12.89
CA ILE A 294 6.23 10.71 -13.82
C ILE A 294 5.69 12.02 -13.22
N THR A 295 6.59 12.83 -12.68
CA THR A 295 6.24 14.10 -12.03
C THR A 295 6.18 15.27 -12.99
N ASN A 296 7.08 15.28 -13.99
CA ASN A 296 7.12 16.33 -14.99
C ASN A 296 7.62 15.76 -16.34
N LYS A 297 7.03 16.19 -17.42
CA LYS A 297 7.45 15.86 -18.79
C LYS A 297 7.54 17.13 -19.60
N LYS A 298 8.73 17.44 -20.09
CA LYS A 298 8.94 18.57 -21.00
C LYS A 298 9.51 18.08 -22.33
N GLU A 299 8.90 18.48 -23.40
CA GLU A 299 9.27 18.08 -24.75
C GLU A 299 9.94 19.24 -25.49
N ASN A 300 10.86 18.90 -26.38
CA ASN A 300 11.55 19.85 -27.26
C ASN A 300 12.28 20.99 -26.53
N ILE A 301 12.97 20.64 -25.42
CA ILE A 301 13.80 21.56 -24.63
C ILE A 301 15.29 21.29 -24.89
N LEU A 302 16.12 22.36 -24.82
CA LEU A 302 17.58 22.22 -24.91
C LEU A 302 18.13 21.51 -23.67
N CYS A 303 18.86 20.44 -23.89
CA CYS A 303 19.40 19.59 -22.84
C CYS A 303 20.90 19.39 -22.98
N ALA A 304 21.61 19.37 -21.87
CA ALA A 304 23.01 18.97 -21.81
C ALA A 304 23.20 17.83 -20.82
N ASP A 305 24.25 17.07 -21.08
CA ASP A 305 24.71 16.01 -20.18
C ASP A 305 25.05 16.56 -18.79
N ASN A 306 24.59 15.86 -17.74
CA ASN A 306 24.83 16.22 -16.33
C ASN A 306 26.33 16.32 -16.01
N ALA A 307 27.21 15.64 -16.75
CA ALA A 307 28.65 15.76 -16.62
C ALA A 307 29.15 17.15 -17.00
N ALA A 308 28.50 17.83 -17.96
CA ALA A 308 28.87 19.18 -18.38
C ALA A 308 28.68 20.22 -17.27
N LEU A 309 27.67 20.05 -16.42
CA LEU A 309 27.37 20.93 -15.28
C LEU A 309 28.41 20.82 -14.14
N ARG A 310 29.05 19.64 -14.07
CA ARG A 310 30.04 19.34 -13.01
C ARG A 310 31.48 19.59 -13.48
N PHE A 311 31.70 19.67 -14.79
CA PHE A 311 33.03 19.82 -15.35
C PHE A 311 33.51 21.25 -15.28
N THR A 312 34.79 21.43 -14.90
CA THR A 312 35.51 22.72 -14.91
C THR A 312 36.93 22.48 -15.39
N PRO A 313 37.35 23.11 -16.51
CA PRO A 313 38.72 22.96 -17.02
C PRO A 313 39.76 23.42 -16.00
N ALA A 314 40.66 22.51 -15.61
CA ALA A 314 41.67 22.79 -14.58
C ALA A 314 42.68 23.90 -15.00
N GLU A 315 42.96 24.01 -16.31
CA GLU A 315 43.92 24.94 -16.85
C GLU A 315 43.46 26.42 -16.81
N ILE A 316 42.14 26.67 -16.79
CA ILE A 316 41.58 28.01 -16.92
C ILE A 316 41.21 28.63 -15.58
N THR A 317 40.84 27.79 -14.63
CA THR A 317 40.22 28.28 -13.39
C THR A 317 41.19 28.68 -12.31
N GLY A 318 42.45 28.24 -12.30
CA GLY A 318 43.40 28.60 -11.26
C GLY A 318 42.84 28.58 -9.83
N GLY A 319 41.85 27.71 -9.57
CA GLY A 319 41.17 27.61 -8.27
C GLY A 319 40.01 28.57 -8.02
N LYS A 320 39.59 29.38 -9.00
CA LYS A 320 38.41 30.27 -8.85
C LYS A 320 37.11 29.48 -8.77
N LYS A 321 36.36 29.65 -7.68
CA LYS A 321 34.97 29.16 -7.57
C LYS A 321 34.02 30.18 -8.20
N TYR A 322 33.27 29.76 -9.18
CA TYR A 322 32.22 30.58 -9.77
C TYR A 322 30.94 30.47 -8.91
N LYS A 323 30.29 31.63 -8.65
CA LYS A 323 29.03 31.67 -7.86
C LYS A 323 27.82 31.24 -8.65
N GLU A 324 27.84 31.39 -9.96
CA GLU A 324 26.72 31.09 -10.87
C GLU A 324 26.94 29.75 -11.57
N GLN A 325 25.83 29.04 -11.83
CA GLN A 325 25.91 27.83 -12.64
C GLN A 325 26.28 28.18 -14.08
N GLY A 326 27.08 27.34 -14.70
CA GLY A 326 27.53 27.55 -16.07
C GLY A 326 28.10 26.26 -16.66
N ILE A 327 28.13 26.21 -17.97
CA ILE A 327 28.75 25.15 -18.74
C ILE A 327 29.87 25.67 -19.60
N TRP A 328 30.74 24.78 -20.04
CA TRP A 328 31.87 25.12 -20.89
C TRP A 328 31.62 24.65 -22.30
N LEU A 329 31.46 25.58 -23.25
CA LEU A 329 31.32 25.28 -24.67
C LEU A 329 32.69 25.36 -25.33
N LEU A 330 32.93 24.53 -26.35
CA LEU A 330 34.12 24.60 -27.16
C LEU A 330 33.87 25.50 -28.37
N LYS A 331 34.22 26.79 -28.31
CA LYS A 331 34.16 27.75 -29.43
C LYS A 331 35.56 28.04 -29.94
N ASP A 332 35.74 27.90 -31.23
CA ASP A 332 37.06 28.14 -31.90
C ASP A 332 38.22 27.40 -31.21
N ASN A 333 38.00 26.17 -30.82
CA ASN A 333 38.96 25.30 -30.10
C ASN A 333 39.40 25.87 -28.72
N LYS A 334 38.62 26.81 -28.14
CA LYS A 334 38.85 27.37 -26.81
C LYS A 334 37.63 27.14 -25.91
N PRO A 335 37.86 26.66 -24.66
CA PRO A 335 36.75 26.54 -23.71
C PRO A 335 36.27 27.92 -23.29
N THR A 336 35.02 28.18 -23.56
CA THR A 336 34.28 29.40 -23.22
C THR A 336 33.21 29.10 -22.22
N ARG A 337 33.21 29.77 -21.07
CA ARG A 337 32.19 29.58 -20.05
C ARG A 337 30.93 30.36 -20.37
N MET A 338 29.79 29.69 -20.35
CA MET A 338 28.48 30.31 -20.50
C MET A 338 27.69 30.15 -19.21
N ASN A 339 27.13 31.27 -18.72
CA ASN A 339 26.22 31.23 -17.58
C ASN A 339 24.87 30.71 -18.03
N ILE A 340 24.28 29.80 -17.25
CA ILE A 340 23.00 29.15 -17.55
C ILE A 340 22.10 29.15 -16.33
N LYS A 341 20.79 29.00 -16.59
CA LYS A 341 19.85 28.55 -15.59
C LYS A 341 19.47 27.11 -15.92
N THR A 342 19.43 26.27 -14.92
CA THR A 342 19.01 24.88 -15.05
C THR A 342 17.53 24.77 -14.78
N GLY A 343 16.83 23.93 -15.55
CA GLY A 343 15.43 23.61 -15.35
C GLY A 343 15.25 22.18 -14.83
N VAL A 344 14.41 21.39 -15.54
CA VAL A 344 14.14 19.99 -15.21
C VAL A 344 15.39 19.14 -15.48
N THR A 345 15.64 18.16 -14.63
CA THR A 345 16.76 17.22 -14.75
C THR A 345 16.27 15.79 -14.59
N ASP A 346 16.89 14.88 -15.31
CA ASP A 346 16.78 13.45 -15.09
C ASP A 346 18.15 12.85 -14.68
N SER A 347 18.32 11.53 -14.78
CA SER A 347 19.57 10.85 -14.41
C SER A 347 20.77 11.23 -15.31
N GLU A 348 20.54 11.62 -16.57
CA GLU A 348 21.57 11.83 -17.57
C GLU A 348 21.66 13.26 -18.08
N LEU A 349 20.50 13.91 -18.24
CA LEU A 349 20.35 15.19 -18.90
C LEU A 349 19.75 16.26 -17.98
N THR A 350 20.11 17.52 -18.21
CA THR A 350 19.49 18.69 -17.56
C THR A 350 19.06 19.71 -18.59
N GLU A 351 17.85 20.24 -18.42
CA GLU A 351 17.33 21.38 -19.19
C GLU A 351 18.22 22.60 -18.99
N ILE A 352 18.64 23.20 -20.11
CA ILE A 352 19.39 24.45 -20.12
C ILE A 352 18.49 25.59 -20.59
N ILE A 353 18.42 26.64 -19.80
CA ILE A 353 17.70 27.87 -20.11
C ILE A 353 18.73 28.96 -20.34
N SER A 354 19.00 29.29 -21.61
CA SER A 354 19.91 30.35 -22.03
C SER A 354 19.57 30.85 -23.44
N ASP A 355 19.63 32.13 -23.67
CA ASP A 355 19.41 32.76 -24.98
C ASP A 355 20.63 32.63 -25.91
N GLU A 356 21.79 32.29 -25.38
CA GLU A 356 23.09 32.29 -26.08
C GLU A 356 23.49 30.90 -26.58
N ILE A 357 22.80 29.86 -26.17
CA ILE A 357 23.09 28.43 -26.48
C ILE A 357 22.12 27.92 -27.50
N LYS A 358 22.66 27.26 -28.54
CA LYS A 358 21.86 26.71 -29.64
C LYS A 358 21.93 25.19 -29.69
N ASP A 359 20.93 24.62 -30.36
CA ASP A 359 20.91 23.22 -30.72
C ASP A 359 22.13 22.88 -31.59
N GLY A 360 22.86 21.84 -31.20
CA GLY A 360 24.09 21.37 -31.88
C GLY A 360 25.40 21.97 -31.31
N ASP A 361 25.35 22.85 -30.32
CA ASP A 361 26.56 23.37 -29.68
C ASP A 361 27.32 22.26 -28.93
N ASP A 362 28.68 22.27 -29.05
CA ASP A 362 29.55 21.32 -28.38
C ASP A 362 29.87 21.74 -26.96
N VAL A 363 29.42 20.95 -25.97
CA VAL A 363 29.69 21.17 -24.55
C VAL A 363 30.77 20.20 -24.05
N ILE A 364 31.65 20.71 -23.20
CA ILE A 364 32.74 19.94 -22.63
C ILE A 364 32.26 19.16 -21.41
N ILE A 365 32.41 17.82 -21.43
CA ILE A 365 32.01 16.91 -20.36
C ILE A 365 33.19 16.28 -19.61
N GLY A 366 34.45 16.48 -20.10
CA GLY A 366 35.63 15.93 -19.45
C GLY A 366 36.92 16.22 -20.19
N ASP A 367 38.06 15.94 -19.56
CA ASP A 367 39.40 15.96 -20.17
C ASP A 367 39.75 14.56 -20.72
N LEU A 368 40.35 14.49 -21.94
CA LEU A 368 40.81 13.24 -22.54
C LEU A 368 42.10 12.73 -21.89
N ASP A 369 42.93 13.59 -21.31
CA ASP A 369 44.27 13.26 -20.81
C ASP A 369 44.29 12.63 -19.39
N LYS A 370 43.14 12.45 -18.74
CA LYS A 370 43.08 11.88 -17.37
C LYS A 370 43.06 10.37 -17.25
N LYS A 371 43.03 9.59 -18.37
CA LYS A 371 42.95 8.13 -18.34
C LYS A 371 44.23 7.40 -17.95
N GLU A 372 45.38 8.03 -17.96
CA GLU A 372 46.67 7.34 -17.67
C GLU A 372 47.15 7.45 -16.21
N GLN A 373 46.59 8.34 -15.39
CA GLN A 373 47.09 8.53 -14.01
C GLN A 373 46.41 7.62 -12.95
N SER A 374 45.31 6.98 -13.27
CA SER A 374 44.62 6.11 -12.28
C SER A 374 45.07 4.64 -12.27
N SER A 375 45.91 4.22 -13.24
CA SER A 375 46.41 2.82 -13.33
C SER A 375 47.73 2.56 -12.55
N ASN A 376 48.35 3.60 -11.95
CA ASN A 376 49.67 3.46 -11.33
C ASN A 376 49.68 3.49 -9.78
N GLN A 377 48.52 3.37 -9.10
CA GLN A 377 48.48 3.34 -7.63
C GLN A 377 48.26 1.95 -7.00
N ASN A 378 48.36 0.88 -7.77
CA ASN A 378 48.38 -0.50 -7.22
C ASN A 378 49.82 -1.05 -7.15
N LYS A 379 50.66 -0.49 -6.27
CA LYS A 379 51.82 -1.19 -5.76
C LYS A 379 51.45 -1.83 -4.41
N PRO A 380 51.64 -3.14 -4.24
CA PRO A 380 51.37 -3.78 -2.97
C PRO A 380 52.37 -3.29 -1.91
N PRO A 381 52.00 -3.24 -0.62
CA PRO A 381 52.89 -2.84 0.46
C PRO A 381 54.03 -3.85 0.59
N ARG A 382 55.26 -3.38 0.63
CA ARG A 382 56.43 -4.21 0.97
C ARG A 382 56.31 -4.60 2.44
N MET A 383 56.23 -5.94 2.67
CA MET A 383 56.44 -6.50 4.01
C MET A 383 57.90 -6.28 4.43
N PHE A 384 58.07 -5.78 5.62
CA PHE A 384 59.15 -6.06 6.55
C PHE A 384 58.57 -6.60 7.84
#